data_48550bfcb89cdda036cdf0502bc4fd67
#
_entry.id   48550bfcb89cdda036cdf0502bc4fd67
#
_cell.length_a   1.000
_cell.length_b   1.000
_cell.length_c   1.000
_cell.angle_alpha   90.00
_cell.angle_beta   90.00
_cell.angle_gamma   90.00
#
_symmetry.space_group_name_H-M   'P 1'
#
loop_
_entity.id
_entity.type
_entity.pdbx_description
1 polymer ?
#
loop_
_entity_poly.entity_id
_entity_poly.type
_entity_poly.pdbx_seq_one_letter_code
_entity_poly.pdbx_strand_id
1 'polypeptide(L)'
;LIHNAQGLLLQGGAGTADMDVLSLTCYLVEFRGQSAHAAGCPWEGHSALAAARKFLDLVDARRECFTPDIRANGIFTDGGKAPNIIPDRAEVRLEFRTDSASKLKAMDDTVRKCARGAALALDCQVSFTEGFASFADMVRVPALEEEALCVMDELGMAHGPVAPPSGSSDVGNVSYRCPTIQPLVSICEDFHPLHTPE
;
A
#
# COMPACT_ATOMS: atom_id res chain seq x y z
N LEU A 1 -2.36 5.56 21.48
CA LEU A 1 -3.44 5.73 20.49
C LEU A 1 -4.28 4.44 20.51
N ILE A 2 -5.55 4.56 20.85
CA ILE A 2 -6.51 3.46 20.74
C ILE A 2 -7.21 3.63 19.39
N HIS A 3 -6.95 2.72 18.46
CA HIS A 3 -7.72 2.64 17.23
C HIS A 3 -8.95 1.76 17.43
N ASN A 4 -10.12 2.29 17.12
CA ASN A 4 -11.35 1.53 17.12
C ASN A 4 -11.35 0.61 15.87
N ALA A 5 -11.21 -0.69 16.07
CA ALA A 5 -11.49 -1.66 15.01
C ALA A 5 -12.98 -1.96 15.05
N GLN A 6 -13.71 -1.43 14.10
CA GLN A 6 -15.08 -1.85 13.86
C GLN A 6 -15.07 -3.34 13.53
N GLY A 7 -15.61 -4.16 14.40
CA GLY A 7 -16.08 -5.53 14.20
C GLY A 7 -15.31 -6.55 13.35
N LEU A 8 -14.29 -6.11 12.61
CA LEU A 8 -13.66 -6.91 11.55
C LEU A 8 -12.96 -8.18 12.05
N LEU A 9 -12.54 -8.20 13.31
CA LEU A 9 -11.71 -9.27 13.85
C LEU A 9 -12.27 -9.86 15.16
N LEU A 10 -13.29 -9.24 15.74
CA LEU A 10 -13.72 -9.55 17.09
C LEU A 10 -15.24 -9.51 17.17
N GLN A 11 -15.87 -10.68 17.11
CA GLN A 11 -17.31 -10.78 17.40
C GLN A 11 -17.55 -10.67 18.90
N GLY A 12 -18.58 -9.91 19.28
CA GLY A 12 -19.15 -9.96 20.62
C GLY A 12 -18.35 -9.31 21.75
N GLY A 13 -17.84 -8.10 21.54
CA GLY A 13 -17.22 -7.33 22.62
C GLY A 13 -15.83 -7.79 23.04
N ALA A 14 -15.15 -8.57 22.22
CA ALA A 14 -13.79 -9.03 22.45
C ALA A 14 -12.73 -7.99 22.06
N GLY A 15 -11.55 -8.06 22.70
CA GLY A 15 -10.36 -7.27 22.37
C GLY A 15 -9.21 -8.12 21.84
N THR A 16 -8.15 -7.48 21.34
CA THR A 16 -6.83 -8.11 21.15
C THR A 16 -5.76 -7.23 21.77
N ALA A 17 -4.70 -7.86 22.29
CA ALA A 17 -3.59 -7.12 22.90
C ALA A 17 -2.85 -6.24 21.91
N ASP A 18 -2.82 -6.63 20.64
CA ASP A 18 -2.10 -5.92 19.59
C ASP A 18 -2.72 -6.21 18.22
N MET A 19 -2.37 -5.39 17.24
CA MET A 19 -2.65 -5.61 15.83
C MET A 19 -1.33 -5.62 15.06
N ASP A 20 -1.07 -6.70 14.36
CA ASP A 20 0.01 -6.72 13.40
C ASP A 20 -0.34 -5.86 12.17
N VAL A 21 0.62 -5.10 11.66
CA VAL A 21 0.40 -4.17 10.56
C VAL A 21 1.39 -4.40 9.42
N LEU A 22 0.93 -4.18 8.20
CA LEU A 22 1.75 -4.27 7.00
C LEU A 22 2.53 -2.97 6.78
N SER A 23 3.78 -3.10 6.38
CA SER A 23 4.51 -1.98 5.82
C SER A 23 3.90 -1.57 4.48
N LEU A 24 3.92 -0.27 4.18
CA LEU A 24 3.21 0.34 3.06
C LEU A 24 4.01 1.48 2.46
N THR A 25 4.06 1.53 1.13
CA THR A 25 4.54 2.70 0.37
C THR A 25 3.59 3.02 -0.77
N CYS A 26 3.43 4.30 -1.06
CA CYS A 26 2.66 4.81 -2.17
C CYS A 26 3.48 5.81 -2.99
N TYR A 27 3.50 5.63 -4.31
CA TYR A 27 4.12 6.55 -5.24
C TYR A 27 3.13 7.10 -6.25
N LEU A 28 3.34 8.36 -6.62
CA LEU A 28 2.92 8.93 -7.88
C LEU A 28 4.08 8.74 -8.86
N VAL A 29 3.87 7.91 -9.88
CA VAL A 29 4.86 7.55 -10.90
C VAL A 29 4.50 8.30 -12.16
N GLU A 30 5.22 9.36 -12.46
CA GLU A 30 4.99 10.19 -13.63
C GLU A 30 5.91 9.77 -14.77
N PHE A 31 5.30 9.56 -15.94
CA PHE A 31 5.99 9.35 -17.21
C PHE A 31 5.88 10.60 -18.06
N ARG A 32 7.00 10.99 -18.68
CA ARG A 32 7.07 12.10 -19.62
C ARG A 32 7.67 11.62 -20.94
N GLY A 33 6.95 11.87 -22.01
CA GLY A 33 7.33 11.58 -23.37
C GLY A 33 7.27 12.83 -24.25
N GLN A 34 6.83 12.64 -25.49
CA GLN A 34 6.70 13.74 -26.47
C GLN A 34 5.35 13.62 -27.18
N SER A 35 4.59 14.74 -27.19
CA SER A 35 3.32 14.78 -27.91
C SER A 35 3.55 14.86 -29.44
N ALA A 36 2.60 14.30 -30.17
CA ALA A 36 2.52 14.39 -31.61
C ALA A 36 1.06 14.26 -32.10
N HIS A 37 0.78 14.70 -33.29
CA HIS A 37 -0.54 14.50 -33.90
C HIS A 37 -0.72 13.03 -34.28
N ALA A 38 -1.69 12.34 -33.65
CA ALA A 38 -1.82 10.89 -33.77
C ALA A 38 -2.11 10.37 -35.19
N ALA A 39 -2.68 11.19 -36.08
CA ALA A 39 -2.94 10.81 -37.46
C ALA A 39 -1.92 11.40 -38.45
N GLY A 40 -1.34 12.56 -38.14
CA GLY A 40 -0.47 13.27 -39.09
C GLY A 40 0.99 12.85 -39.03
N CYS A 41 1.53 12.77 -37.80
CA CYS A 41 2.94 12.47 -37.57
C CYS A 41 3.15 11.66 -36.26
N PRO A 42 2.46 10.52 -36.05
CA PRO A 42 2.58 9.76 -34.80
C PRO A 42 4.00 9.27 -34.51
N TRP A 43 4.83 9.10 -35.53
CA TRP A 43 6.22 8.65 -35.39
C TRP A 43 7.14 9.71 -34.75
N GLU A 44 6.70 10.95 -34.58
CA GLU A 44 7.43 11.99 -33.87
C GLU A 44 7.12 11.99 -32.36
N GLY A 45 6.14 11.18 -31.94
CA GLY A 45 5.69 11.14 -30.56
C GLY A 45 6.30 9.98 -29.75
N HIS A 46 6.48 10.22 -28.44
CA HIS A 46 6.82 9.21 -27.45
C HIS A 46 5.70 9.15 -26.41
N SER A 47 4.89 8.06 -26.44
CA SER A 47 3.68 7.98 -25.64
C SER A 47 3.96 7.68 -24.17
N ALA A 48 3.82 8.69 -23.32
CA ALA A 48 3.89 8.52 -21.86
C ALA A 48 2.81 7.56 -21.34
N LEU A 49 1.61 7.57 -21.92
CA LEU A 49 0.55 6.61 -21.55
C LEU A 49 0.93 5.17 -21.90
N ALA A 50 1.57 4.94 -23.04
CA ALA A 50 2.06 3.61 -23.40
C ALA A 50 3.12 3.13 -22.40
N ALA A 51 4.05 4.01 -21.99
CA ALA A 51 5.05 3.70 -20.97
C ALA A 51 4.41 3.38 -19.61
N ALA A 52 3.44 4.17 -19.17
CA ALA A 52 2.71 3.94 -17.91
C ALA A 52 1.91 2.63 -17.92
N ARG A 53 1.29 2.27 -19.05
CA ARG A 53 0.64 0.96 -19.23
C ARG A 53 1.64 -0.19 -19.14
N LYS A 54 2.78 -0.09 -19.86
CA LYS A 54 3.83 -1.10 -19.83
C LYS A 54 4.47 -1.24 -18.45
N PHE A 55 4.55 -0.17 -17.69
CA PHE A 55 4.98 -0.23 -16.30
C PHE A 55 4.05 -1.13 -15.47
N LEU A 56 2.74 -0.93 -15.54
CA LEU A 56 1.78 -1.80 -14.82
C LEU A 56 1.82 -3.24 -15.34
N ASP A 57 1.91 -3.46 -16.65
CA ASP A 57 2.08 -4.80 -17.24
C ASP A 57 3.33 -5.51 -16.69
N LEU A 58 4.45 -4.80 -16.51
CA LEU A 58 5.67 -5.35 -15.93
C LEU A 58 5.53 -5.66 -14.43
N VAL A 59 4.83 -4.81 -13.66
CA VAL A 59 4.51 -5.09 -12.25
C VAL A 59 3.63 -6.34 -12.16
N ASP A 60 2.63 -6.46 -13.03
CA ASP A 60 1.73 -7.62 -13.07
C ASP A 60 2.46 -8.90 -13.47
N ALA A 61 3.37 -8.84 -14.43
CA ALA A 61 4.21 -9.97 -14.80
C ALA A 61 5.13 -10.46 -13.65
N ARG A 62 5.43 -9.59 -12.67
CA ARG A 62 6.19 -9.96 -11.46
C ARG A 62 5.34 -10.65 -10.39
N ARG A 63 3.99 -10.61 -10.49
CA ARG A 63 3.10 -11.20 -9.48
C ARG A 63 3.29 -12.70 -9.29
N GLU A 64 3.70 -13.43 -10.32
CA GLU A 64 4.02 -14.86 -10.22
C GLU A 64 5.14 -15.16 -9.22
N CYS A 65 6.01 -14.17 -8.98
CA CYS A 65 7.15 -14.28 -8.05
C CYS A 65 6.86 -13.61 -6.69
N PHE A 66 5.65 -13.09 -6.46
CA PHE A 66 5.30 -12.46 -5.19
C PHE A 66 4.90 -13.49 -4.16
N THR A 67 5.42 -13.35 -2.94
CA THR A 67 4.93 -14.10 -1.79
C THR A 67 3.51 -13.66 -1.41
N PRO A 68 2.72 -14.50 -0.71
CA PRO A 68 1.32 -14.19 -0.39
C PRO A 68 1.10 -12.91 0.41
N ASP A 69 2.12 -12.41 1.09
CA ASP A 69 2.10 -11.17 1.87
C ASP A 69 2.24 -9.90 1.02
N ILE A 70 2.74 -10.00 -0.23
CA ILE A 70 2.94 -8.84 -1.11
C ILE A 70 1.63 -8.46 -1.79
N ARG A 71 1.26 -7.19 -1.67
CA ARG A 71 0.14 -6.57 -2.41
C ARG A 71 0.67 -5.37 -3.18
N ALA A 72 0.29 -5.24 -4.45
CA ALA A 72 0.62 -4.08 -5.28
C ALA A 72 -0.60 -3.72 -6.13
N ASN A 73 -1.09 -2.49 -5.99
CA ASN A 73 -2.27 -2.00 -6.67
C ASN A 73 -1.99 -0.62 -7.24
N GLY A 74 -2.38 -0.40 -8.49
CA GLY A 74 -2.16 0.88 -9.17
C GLY A 74 -3.38 1.33 -9.94
N ILE A 75 -3.53 2.64 -10.04
CA ILE A 75 -4.54 3.29 -10.87
C ILE A 75 -3.88 4.38 -11.71
N PHE A 76 -4.43 4.66 -12.89
CA PHE A 76 -4.07 5.86 -13.64
C PHE A 76 -4.74 7.07 -13.00
N THR A 77 -3.95 8.10 -12.70
CA THR A 77 -4.43 9.42 -12.27
C THR A 77 -4.39 10.44 -13.39
N ASP A 78 -3.57 10.20 -14.43
CA ASP A 78 -3.54 10.95 -15.67
C ASP A 78 -3.15 10.00 -16.83
N GLY A 79 -3.81 10.14 -17.98
CA GLY A 79 -3.57 9.33 -19.17
C GLY A 79 -3.61 10.10 -20.49
N GLY A 80 -3.54 11.43 -20.43
CA GLY A 80 -3.62 12.31 -21.60
C GLY A 80 -4.96 13.03 -21.73
N LYS A 81 -5.09 13.89 -22.75
CA LYS A 81 -6.19 14.85 -22.87
C LYS A 81 -7.18 14.53 -24.01
N ALA A 82 -6.69 13.97 -25.10
CA ALA A 82 -7.50 13.73 -26.29
C ALA A 82 -6.93 12.56 -27.12
N PRO A 83 -7.77 11.75 -27.80
CA PRO A 83 -7.31 10.57 -28.54
C PRO A 83 -6.54 10.90 -29.84
N ASN A 84 -6.65 12.13 -30.34
CA ASN A 84 -5.92 12.61 -31.51
C ASN A 84 -4.53 13.19 -31.20
N ILE A 85 -4.08 13.12 -29.95
CA ILE A 85 -2.77 13.59 -29.48
C ILE A 85 -2.06 12.43 -28.79
N ILE A 86 -0.82 12.12 -29.19
CA ILE A 86 0.06 11.21 -28.45
C ILE A 86 0.34 11.83 -27.07
N PRO A 87 0.00 11.18 -25.94
CA PRO A 87 0.17 11.77 -24.62
C PRO A 87 1.65 11.93 -24.24
N ASP A 88 2.04 13.15 -23.92
CA ASP A 88 3.38 13.50 -23.44
C ASP A 88 3.52 13.37 -21.92
N ARG A 89 2.39 13.20 -21.20
CA ARG A 89 2.36 12.97 -19.76
C ARG A 89 1.35 11.89 -19.42
N ALA A 90 1.74 11.02 -18.51
CA ALA A 90 0.84 10.09 -17.84
C ALA A 90 1.32 9.87 -16.40
N GLU A 91 0.39 9.58 -15.50
CA GLU A 91 0.68 9.35 -14.10
C GLU A 91 -0.06 8.13 -13.59
N VAL A 92 0.65 7.32 -12.81
CA VAL A 92 0.12 6.16 -12.09
C VAL A 92 0.32 6.39 -10.60
N ARG A 93 -0.75 6.26 -9.83
CA ARG A 93 -0.64 6.10 -8.38
C ARG A 93 -0.54 4.61 -8.07
N LEU A 94 0.59 4.18 -7.52
CA LEU A 94 0.86 2.80 -7.15
C LEU A 94 1.10 2.70 -5.64
N GLU A 95 0.39 1.78 -5.01
CA GLU A 95 0.54 1.41 -3.61
C GLU A 95 0.99 -0.04 -3.53
N PHE A 96 1.95 -0.34 -2.65
CA PHE A 96 2.35 -1.71 -2.36
C PHE A 96 2.61 -1.92 -0.87
N ARG A 97 2.27 -3.12 -0.41
CA ARG A 97 2.33 -3.54 0.99
C ARG A 97 3.06 -4.86 1.11
N THR A 98 3.75 -5.04 2.23
CA THR A 98 4.43 -6.28 2.60
C THR A 98 4.39 -6.47 4.12
N ASP A 99 4.73 -7.67 4.59
CA ASP A 99 4.78 -8.00 6.02
C ASP A 99 6.03 -7.47 6.75
N SER A 100 6.99 -6.87 6.01
CA SER A 100 8.21 -6.36 6.62
C SER A 100 8.88 -5.25 5.80
N ALA A 101 9.57 -4.36 6.49
CA ALA A 101 10.31 -3.25 5.88
C ALA A 101 11.40 -3.74 4.89
N SER A 102 12.02 -4.91 5.13
CA SER A 102 13.02 -5.48 4.23
C SER A 102 12.41 -5.91 2.89
N LYS A 103 11.24 -6.56 2.90
CA LYS A 103 10.49 -6.91 1.69
C LYS A 103 9.94 -5.67 1.00
N LEU A 104 9.49 -4.66 1.76
CA LEU A 104 9.04 -3.38 1.21
C LEU A 104 10.14 -2.73 0.37
N LYS A 105 11.38 -2.71 0.89
CA LYS A 105 12.55 -2.22 0.15
C LYS A 105 12.82 -3.03 -1.12
N ALA A 106 12.76 -4.35 -1.06
CA ALA A 106 12.95 -5.21 -2.24
C ALA A 106 11.84 -4.99 -3.29
N MET A 107 10.61 -4.75 -2.84
CA MET A 107 9.50 -4.40 -3.72
C MET A 107 9.69 -3.02 -4.34
N ASP A 108 10.15 -2.01 -3.60
CA ASP A 108 10.49 -0.68 -4.13
C ASP A 108 11.53 -0.79 -5.25
N ASP A 109 12.61 -1.54 -5.04
CA ASP A 109 13.62 -1.78 -6.07
C ASP A 109 13.02 -2.44 -7.34
N THR A 110 12.08 -3.36 -7.16
CA THR A 110 11.38 -4.04 -8.27
C THR A 110 10.49 -3.07 -9.04
N VAL A 111 9.69 -2.28 -8.36
CA VAL A 111 8.80 -1.27 -8.95
C VAL A 111 9.60 -0.25 -9.75
N ARG A 112 10.69 0.25 -9.18
CA ARG A 112 11.60 1.20 -9.87
C ARG A 112 12.24 0.60 -11.12
N LYS A 113 12.64 -0.67 -11.09
CA LYS A 113 13.16 -1.38 -12.27
C LYS A 113 12.10 -1.51 -13.37
N CYS A 114 10.86 -1.88 -13.01
CA CYS A 114 9.76 -1.98 -13.97
C CYS A 114 9.47 -0.62 -14.62
N ALA A 115 9.40 0.45 -13.84
CA ALA A 115 9.14 1.79 -14.37
C ALA A 115 10.25 2.30 -15.28
N ARG A 116 11.52 2.12 -14.89
CA ARG A 116 12.68 2.48 -15.72
C ARG A 116 12.73 1.66 -17.00
N GLY A 117 12.44 0.35 -16.93
CA GLY A 117 12.39 -0.52 -18.10
C GLY A 117 11.30 -0.10 -19.10
N ALA A 118 10.10 0.23 -18.60
CA ALA A 118 9.01 0.73 -19.44
C ALA A 118 9.35 2.09 -20.07
N ALA A 119 9.92 3.01 -19.30
CA ALA A 119 10.34 4.32 -19.77
C ALA A 119 11.41 4.21 -20.87
N LEU A 120 12.44 3.38 -20.63
CA LEU A 120 13.54 3.14 -21.58
C LEU A 120 13.02 2.56 -22.90
N ALA A 121 12.11 1.58 -22.84
CA ALA A 121 11.57 0.92 -24.03
C ALA A 121 10.70 1.83 -24.90
N LEU A 122 10.19 2.92 -24.37
CA LEU A 122 9.27 3.86 -25.02
C LEU A 122 9.85 5.27 -25.20
N ASP A 123 11.18 5.43 -25.01
CA ASP A 123 11.90 6.72 -25.10
C ASP A 123 11.27 7.81 -24.22
N CYS A 124 10.80 7.42 -23.02
CA CYS A 124 10.20 8.32 -22.03
C CYS A 124 11.13 8.51 -20.83
N GLN A 125 10.87 9.57 -20.07
CA GLN A 125 11.43 9.78 -18.74
C GLN A 125 10.45 9.27 -17.67
N VAL A 126 10.97 8.89 -16.50
CA VAL A 126 10.13 8.51 -15.35
C VAL A 126 10.65 9.16 -14.07
N SER A 127 9.72 9.67 -13.27
CA SER A 127 9.98 10.21 -11.94
C SER A 127 9.02 9.62 -10.91
N PHE A 128 9.47 9.65 -9.64
CA PHE A 128 8.71 9.14 -8.49
C PHE A 128 8.54 10.25 -7.47
N THR A 129 7.31 10.46 -7.04
CA THR A 129 6.97 11.31 -5.90
C THR A 129 6.24 10.47 -4.87
N GLU A 130 6.58 10.60 -3.58
CA GLU A 130 5.84 9.93 -2.52
C GLU A 130 4.41 10.47 -2.48
N GLY A 131 3.43 9.56 -2.50
CA GLY A 131 2.02 9.91 -2.40
C GLY A 131 1.61 10.24 -0.96
N PHE A 132 2.30 9.61 0.00
CA PHE A 132 2.26 9.89 1.44
C PHE A 132 3.48 9.24 2.12
N ALA A 133 3.72 9.56 3.40
CA ALA A 133 4.81 8.96 4.17
C ALA A 133 4.63 7.43 4.28
N SER A 134 5.71 6.68 4.05
CA SER A 134 5.69 5.22 4.15
C SER A 134 5.44 4.76 5.59
N PHE A 135 4.70 3.67 5.75
CA PHE A 135 4.46 3.00 7.02
C PHE A 135 5.35 1.77 7.15
N ALA A 136 5.87 1.56 8.36
CA ALA A 136 6.61 0.35 8.71
C ALA A 136 5.64 -0.74 9.21
N ASP A 137 6.10 -1.99 9.19
CA ASP A 137 5.51 -3.09 9.92
C ASP A 137 5.69 -2.91 11.44
N MET A 138 5.01 -3.74 12.23
CA MET A 138 5.03 -3.66 13.70
C MET A 138 6.18 -4.46 14.30
N VAL A 139 6.97 -3.83 15.15
CA VAL A 139 7.90 -4.52 16.05
C VAL A 139 7.14 -4.94 17.29
N ARG A 140 6.87 -6.27 17.42
CA ARG A 140 6.09 -6.85 18.51
C ARG A 140 6.80 -6.75 19.85
N VAL A 141 6.03 -6.50 20.92
CA VAL A 141 6.52 -6.41 22.32
C VAL A 141 5.69 -7.33 23.21
N PRO A 142 6.00 -8.63 23.29
CA PRO A 142 5.17 -9.63 24.02
C PRO A 142 4.86 -9.25 25.47
N ALA A 143 5.82 -8.62 26.18
CA ALA A 143 5.59 -8.22 27.57
C ALA A 143 4.50 -7.15 27.71
N LEU A 144 4.37 -6.21 26.76
CA LEU A 144 3.28 -5.24 26.76
C LEU A 144 1.96 -5.86 26.33
N GLU A 145 2.01 -6.85 25.44
CA GLU A 145 0.83 -7.59 25.00
C GLU A 145 0.23 -8.41 26.18
N GLU A 146 1.08 -9.10 26.96
CA GLU A 146 0.67 -9.79 28.17
C GLU A 146 0.03 -8.87 29.20
N GLU A 147 0.61 -7.69 29.44
CA GLU A 147 0.05 -6.70 30.34
C GLU A 147 -1.31 -6.19 29.84
N ALA A 148 -1.45 -5.94 28.55
CA ALA A 148 -2.73 -5.52 27.97
C ALA A 148 -3.81 -6.61 28.13
N LEU A 149 -3.47 -7.89 27.98
CA LEU A 149 -4.39 -9.01 28.22
C LEU A 149 -4.80 -9.09 29.70
N CYS A 150 -3.86 -8.91 30.64
CA CYS A 150 -4.19 -8.85 32.07
C CYS A 150 -5.20 -7.74 32.40
N VAL A 151 -5.01 -6.57 31.82
CA VAL A 151 -5.96 -5.45 31.98
C VAL A 151 -7.33 -5.77 31.39
N MET A 152 -7.38 -6.44 30.23
CA MET A 152 -8.64 -6.89 29.62
C MET A 152 -9.36 -7.89 30.52
N ASP A 153 -8.64 -8.84 31.13
CA ASP A 153 -9.19 -9.80 32.11
C ASP A 153 -9.75 -9.08 33.33
N GLU A 154 -9.03 -8.13 33.92
CA GLU A 154 -9.49 -7.34 35.05
C GLU A 154 -10.78 -6.55 34.77
N LEU A 155 -10.93 -6.10 33.50
CA LEU A 155 -12.13 -5.41 33.03
C LEU A 155 -13.27 -6.37 32.64
N GLY A 156 -13.06 -7.68 32.69
CA GLY A 156 -14.03 -8.69 32.27
C GLY A 156 -14.27 -8.69 30.76
N MET A 157 -13.32 -8.21 29.98
CA MET A 157 -13.40 -8.17 28.51
C MET A 157 -12.94 -9.51 27.94
N ALA A 158 -13.74 -10.11 27.08
CA ALA A 158 -13.26 -11.21 26.26
C ALA A 158 -12.14 -10.74 25.32
N HIS A 159 -11.15 -11.59 25.11
CA HIS A 159 -10.06 -11.29 24.18
C HIS A 159 -9.65 -12.49 23.33
N GLY A 160 -9.05 -12.22 22.19
CA GLY A 160 -8.54 -13.21 21.25
C GLY A 160 -7.04 -13.05 20.98
N PRO A 161 -6.47 -13.90 20.13
CA PRO A 161 -5.09 -13.78 19.72
C PRO A 161 -4.87 -12.45 18.95
N VAL A 162 -3.60 -12.03 18.84
CA VAL A 162 -3.24 -10.90 18.01
C VAL A 162 -3.81 -11.05 16.61
N ALA A 163 -4.45 -10.00 16.13
CA ALA A 163 -5.05 -10.00 14.81
C ALA A 163 -3.99 -10.11 13.71
N PRO A 164 -4.20 -10.95 12.69
CA PRO A 164 -3.29 -11.03 11.55
C PRO A 164 -3.26 -9.69 10.80
N PRO A 165 -2.16 -9.36 10.10
CA PRO A 165 -2.02 -8.09 9.42
C PRO A 165 -3.06 -7.94 8.31
N SER A 166 -3.98 -6.99 8.49
CA SER A 166 -5.05 -6.69 7.52
C SER A 166 -4.97 -5.27 6.96
N GLY A 167 -4.15 -4.41 7.56
CA GLY A 167 -3.99 -3.02 7.20
C GLY A 167 -2.59 -2.49 7.49
N SER A 168 -2.43 -1.20 7.39
CA SER A 168 -1.19 -0.47 7.71
C SER A 168 -1.51 0.68 8.65
N SER A 169 -0.56 1.00 9.53
CA SER A 169 -0.71 2.07 10.53
C SER A 169 0.65 2.75 10.74
N ASP A 170 0.63 4.05 11.01
CA ASP A 170 1.81 4.83 11.41
C ASP A 170 2.38 4.40 12.77
N VAL A 171 1.60 3.66 13.57
CA VAL A 171 2.07 3.05 14.82
C VAL A 171 3.24 2.09 14.56
N GLY A 172 3.28 1.43 13.41
CA GLY A 172 4.45 0.66 12.96
C GLY A 172 5.74 1.49 13.01
N ASN A 173 5.72 2.73 12.51
CA ASN A 173 6.88 3.61 12.54
C ASN A 173 7.33 3.96 13.97
N VAL A 174 6.38 4.09 14.89
CA VAL A 174 6.64 4.35 16.32
C VAL A 174 7.30 3.13 16.96
N SER A 175 6.86 1.91 16.62
CA SER A 175 7.38 0.66 17.19
C SER A 175 8.88 0.45 16.95
N TYR A 176 9.44 1.03 15.91
CA TYR A 176 10.89 1.05 15.64
C TYR A 176 11.68 2.04 16.51
N ARG A 177 11.00 2.87 17.31
CA ARG A 177 11.62 3.92 18.15
C ARG A 177 11.42 3.69 19.63
N CYS A 178 10.31 3.09 20.02
CA CYS A 178 10.01 2.75 21.41
C CYS A 178 9.08 1.52 21.46
N PRO A 179 9.08 0.77 22.59
CA PRO A 179 8.13 -0.30 22.82
C PRO A 179 6.70 0.19 22.64
N THR A 180 5.94 -0.45 21.77
CA THR A 180 4.61 0.02 21.35
C THR A 180 3.70 -1.16 21.07
N ILE A 181 2.44 -1.05 21.46
CA ILE A 181 1.35 -1.95 21.05
C ILE A 181 0.18 -1.12 20.51
N GLN A 182 -0.66 -1.75 19.71
CA GLN A 182 -1.91 -1.18 19.20
C GLN A 182 -3.08 -2.11 19.54
N PRO A 183 -3.60 -2.07 20.79
CA PRO A 183 -4.73 -2.87 21.18
C PRO A 183 -5.98 -2.52 20.36
N LEU A 184 -6.76 -3.54 20.02
CA LEU A 184 -8.06 -3.38 19.39
C LEU A 184 -9.17 -3.72 20.36
N VAL A 185 -10.26 -2.95 20.33
CA VAL A 185 -11.46 -3.17 21.12
C VAL A 185 -12.66 -3.13 20.19
N SER A 186 -13.55 -4.13 20.28
CA SER A 186 -14.82 -4.10 19.57
C SER A 186 -15.71 -3.00 20.16
N ILE A 187 -16.36 -2.22 19.30
CA ILE A 187 -17.28 -1.16 19.66
C ILE A 187 -18.74 -1.44 19.27
N CYS A 188 -19.00 -2.59 18.64
CA CYS A 188 -20.33 -3.01 18.20
C CYS A 188 -20.45 -4.55 18.27
N GLU A 189 -21.69 -5.04 18.31
CA GLU A 189 -21.99 -6.47 18.38
C GLU A 189 -21.87 -7.14 17.01
N ASP A 190 -22.27 -6.42 15.96
CA ASP A 190 -22.24 -6.92 14.59
C ASP A 190 -20.99 -6.48 13.83
N PHE A 191 -20.61 -7.29 12.85
CA PHE A 191 -19.49 -6.99 11.97
C PHE A 191 -19.88 -5.94 10.92
N HIS A 192 -19.14 -4.83 10.90
CA HIS A 192 -19.22 -3.81 9.84
C HIS A 192 -17.85 -3.68 9.15
N PRO A 193 -17.78 -3.83 7.81
CA PRO A 193 -16.53 -3.65 7.08
C PRO A 193 -16.01 -2.22 7.25
N LEU A 194 -14.67 -2.06 7.36
CA LEU A 194 -14.04 -0.75 7.37
C LEU A 194 -14.32 -0.01 6.04
N HIS A 195 -14.47 1.31 6.12
CA HIS A 195 -14.68 2.18 4.96
C HIS A 195 -16.04 1.98 4.24
N THR A 196 -17.04 1.44 4.93
CA THR A 196 -18.42 1.43 4.45
C THR A 196 -19.22 2.57 5.08
N PRO A 197 -20.34 3.03 4.44
CA PRO A 197 -21.17 4.11 4.97
C PRO A 197 -22.03 3.71 6.17
N GLU A 198 -22.07 2.44 6.56
CA GLU A 198 -22.89 1.88 7.64
C GLU A 198 -22.20 1.89 8.98
#